data_0f0200f14d58e9f05064dbae20b76eab
#
_entry.id   0f0200f14d58e9f05064dbae20b76eab
#
_cell.length_a   1.000
_cell.length_b   1.000
_cell.length_c   1.000
_cell.angle_alpha   90.00
_cell.angle_beta   90.00
_cell.angle_gamma   90.00
#
_symmetry.space_group_name_H-M   'P 1'
#
loop_
_entity.id
_entity.type
_entity.pdbx_description
1 polymer ?
#
loop_
_entity_poly.entity_id
_entity_poly.type
_entity_poly.pdbx_seq_one_letter_code
_entity_poly.pdbx_strand_id
1 'polypeptide(L)'
;DRINYAGLVRGATQRVVKLEVIGNSDDELIEYLDDVLADLKYEDGEYNLVSLRDTDYQKKLDIQIDYWGKLKNEINNVRENGVDNSDIVDMSEMYFSLADQTVSAAERYSEGIADNIHFIETITVIDMAGLLLLIIIQMIQAIIIVRKNKVLEQQAYLDAHTGLPNKSRCEE
;
A
#
# COMPACT_ATOMS: atom_id res chain seq x y z
N ASP A 1 5.68 -4.19 7.88
CA ASP A 1 6.24 -4.30 9.23
C ASP A 1 5.55 -3.45 10.29
N ARG A 2 4.98 -2.27 9.97
CA ARG A 2 4.27 -1.41 10.93
C ARG A 2 3.05 -2.05 11.57
N ILE A 3 2.25 -2.79 10.80
CA ILE A 3 1.10 -3.53 11.34
C ILE A 3 1.59 -4.52 12.40
N ASN A 4 2.72 -5.16 12.15
CA ASN A 4 3.35 -6.06 13.10
C ASN A 4 3.80 -5.33 14.38
N TYR A 5 4.43 -4.15 14.25
CA TYR A 5 4.84 -3.35 15.40
C TYR A 5 3.64 -2.80 16.18
N ALA A 6 2.58 -2.34 15.50
CA ALA A 6 1.35 -1.92 16.16
C ALA A 6 0.68 -3.09 16.92
N GLY A 7 0.67 -4.30 16.33
CA GLY A 7 0.21 -5.52 16.98
C GLY A 7 1.09 -5.93 18.16
N LEU A 8 2.41 -5.77 18.04
CA LEU A 8 3.37 -6.05 19.10
C LEU A 8 3.16 -5.11 20.29
N VAL A 9 2.98 -3.81 20.06
CA VAL A 9 2.67 -2.82 21.10
C VAL A 9 1.40 -3.22 21.86
N ARG A 10 0.34 -3.63 21.16
CA ARG A 10 -0.89 -4.11 21.76
C ARG A 10 -0.65 -5.26 22.74
N GLY A 11 0.10 -6.29 22.31
CA GLY A 11 0.41 -7.47 23.13
C GLY A 11 1.39 -7.16 24.27
N ALA A 12 2.42 -6.37 24.01
CA ALA A 12 3.46 -6.04 24.99
C ALA A 12 2.90 -5.16 26.12
N THR A 13 1.98 -4.26 25.83
CA THR A 13 1.29 -3.45 26.88
C THR A 13 0.50 -4.34 27.83
N GLN A 14 -0.21 -5.34 27.33
CA GLN A 14 -0.91 -6.31 28.18
C GLN A 14 0.07 -7.05 29.10
N ARG A 15 1.26 -7.38 28.58
CA ARG A 15 2.31 -8.00 29.38
C ARG A 15 2.82 -7.08 30.48
N VAL A 16 3.07 -5.80 30.17
CA VAL A 16 3.49 -4.79 31.17
C VAL A 16 2.47 -4.73 32.31
N VAL A 17 1.19 -4.54 31.99
CA VAL A 17 0.13 -4.44 33.00
C VAL A 17 0.04 -5.72 33.84
N LYS A 18 0.10 -6.89 33.22
CA LYS A 18 0.10 -8.17 33.95
C LYS A 18 1.27 -8.27 34.93
N LEU A 19 2.45 -7.87 34.50
CA LEU A 19 3.65 -7.89 35.33
C LEU A 19 3.53 -6.91 36.53
N GLU A 20 3.00 -5.71 36.30
CA GLU A 20 2.75 -4.74 37.37
C GLU A 20 1.75 -5.28 38.42
N VAL A 21 0.65 -5.91 37.96
CA VAL A 21 -0.37 -6.48 38.85
C VAL A 21 0.19 -7.58 39.76
N ILE A 22 1.15 -8.37 39.26
CA ILE A 22 1.80 -9.42 40.07
C ILE A 22 3.04 -8.93 40.86
N GLY A 23 3.36 -7.63 40.78
CA GLY A 23 4.49 -7.03 41.51
C GLY A 23 5.87 -7.33 40.89
N ASN A 24 5.92 -7.64 39.60
CA ASN A 24 7.16 -7.90 38.86
C ASN A 24 7.32 -6.90 37.74
N SER A 25 7.67 -5.67 38.07
CA SER A 25 7.80 -4.56 37.11
C SER A 25 8.88 -4.81 36.06
N ASP A 26 8.63 -4.37 34.81
CA ASP A 26 9.52 -4.48 33.67
C ASP A 26 9.67 -3.09 33.01
N ASP A 27 10.59 -2.29 33.56
CA ASP A 27 10.85 -0.92 33.06
C ASP A 27 11.49 -0.91 31.67
N GLU A 28 12.30 -1.92 31.34
CA GLU A 28 12.89 -2.05 29.99
C GLU A 28 11.80 -2.25 28.91
N LEU A 29 10.75 -3.00 29.26
CA LEU A 29 9.63 -3.20 28.35
C LEU A 29 8.78 -1.92 28.20
N ILE A 30 8.66 -1.12 29.24
CA ILE A 30 7.98 0.19 29.20
C ILE A 30 8.76 1.15 28.28
N GLU A 31 10.08 1.24 28.44
CA GLU A 31 10.95 2.07 27.60
C GLU A 31 10.91 1.62 26.13
N TYR A 32 10.97 0.32 25.88
CA TYR A 32 10.81 -0.25 24.54
C TYR A 32 9.47 0.15 23.89
N LEU A 33 8.37 0.14 24.66
CA LEU A 33 7.06 0.56 24.15
C LEU A 33 7.00 2.06 23.87
N ASP A 34 7.66 2.90 24.67
CA ASP A 34 7.79 4.33 24.41
C ASP A 34 8.51 4.57 23.06
N ASP A 35 9.62 3.88 22.82
CA ASP A 35 10.39 4.00 21.59
C ASP A 35 9.61 3.54 20.37
N VAL A 36 8.95 2.39 20.43
CA VAL A 36 8.15 1.87 19.32
C VAL A 36 6.97 2.79 19.00
N LEU A 37 6.27 3.32 20.02
CA LEU A 37 5.18 4.26 19.81
C LEU A 37 5.66 5.58 19.21
N ALA A 38 6.82 6.08 19.62
CA ALA A 38 7.46 7.25 19.01
C ALA A 38 7.80 6.99 17.54
N ASP A 39 8.37 5.83 17.21
CA ASP A 39 8.70 5.44 15.84
C ASP A 39 7.46 5.27 14.95
N LEU A 40 6.38 4.75 15.50
CA LEU A 40 5.10 4.67 14.79
C LEU A 40 4.56 6.07 14.46
N LYS A 41 4.85 7.08 15.29
CA LYS A 41 4.38 8.46 15.10
C LYS A 41 5.34 9.30 14.27
N TYR A 42 6.64 9.23 14.56
CA TYR A 42 7.69 10.06 13.99
C TYR A 42 8.63 9.18 13.16
N GLU A 43 9.04 9.63 11.99
CA GLU A 43 9.81 8.83 11.01
C GLU A 43 11.31 8.65 11.35
N ASP A 44 11.78 9.22 12.46
CA ASP A 44 13.20 9.31 12.81
C ASP A 44 13.65 8.35 13.93
N GLY A 45 12.93 7.26 14.17
CA GLY A 45 13.26 6.34 15.24
C GLY A 45 14.18 5.19 14.87
N GLU A 46 14.57 4.40 15.87
CA GLU A 46 15.52 3.28 15.78
C GLU A 46 15.02 2.16 14.85
N TYR A 47 13.70 2.00 14.72
CA TYR A 47 13.07 0.92 13.94
C TYR A 47 12.79 1.30 12.48
N ASN A 48 13.14 2.52 12.05
CA ASN A 48 12.96 3.01 10.67
C ASN A 48 11.54 2.78 10.11
N LEU A 49 10.54 2.99 10.93
CA LEU A 49 9.16 2.80 10.52
C LEU A 49 8.70 4.01 9.70
N VAL A 50 8.40 3.79 8.40
CA VAL A 50 7.86 4.84 7.51
C VAL A 50 6.47 5.27 7.96
N SER A 51 6.15 6.56 8.18
CA SER A 51 4.85 7.02 8.68
C SER A 51 3.69 6.73 7.70
N LEU A 52 2.63 6.10 8.17
CA LEU A 52 1.39 6.00 7.42
C LEU A 52 0.70 7.37 7.43
N ARG A 53 0.58 7.99 6.25
CA ARG A 53 -0.03 9.33 6.11
C ARG A 53 -1.56 9.31 6.13
N ASP A 54 -2.15 8.17 6.50
CA ASP A 54 -3.59 8.07 6.65
C ASP A 54 -4.08 8.85 7.87
N THR A 55 -5.05 9.73 7.64
CA THR A 55 -5.57 10.63 8.69
C THR A 55 -6.29 9.87 9.80
N ASP A 56 -7.02 8.79 9.48
CA ASP A 56 -7.72 7.98 10.48
C ASP A 56 -6.74 7.22 11.36
N TYR A 57 -5.73 6.61 10.73
CA TYR A 57 -4.64 5.95 11.46
C TYR A 57 -3.89 6.91 12.40
N GLN A 58 -3.48 8.08 11.89
CA GLN A 58 -2.74 9.06 12.68
C GLN A 58 -3.55 9.56 13.88
N LYS A 59 -4.83 9.81 13.70
CA LYS A 59 -5.73 10.22 14.79
C LYS A 59 -5.88 9.14 15.85
N LYS A 60 -6.02 7.89 15.44
CA LYS A 60 -6.13 6.75 16.39
C LYS A 60 -4.83 6.52 17.13
N LEU A 61 -3.70 6.64 16.45
CA LEU A 61 -2.39 6.54 17.08
C LEU A 61 -2.16 7.65 18.12
N ASP A 62 -2.58 8.90 17.84
CA ASP A 62 -2.48 9.99 18.80
C ASP A 62 -3.30 9.72 20.07
N ILE A 63 -4.52 9.22 19.92
CA ILE A 63 -5.37 8.84 21.06
C ILE A 63 -4.73 7.70 21.86
N GLN A 64 -4.16 6.72 21.19
CA GLN A 64 -3.47 5.60 21.83
C GLN A 64 -2.25 6.05 22.61
N ILE A 65 -1.41 6.93 22.05
CA ILE A 65 -0.22 7.47 22.71
C ILE A 65 -0.59 8.31 23.94
N ASP A 66 -1.62 9.17 23.81
CA ASP A 66 -2.13 9.94 24.96
C ASP A 66 -2.61 9.02 26.07
N TYR A 67 -3.32 7.97 25.73
CA TYR A 67 -3.82 7.01 26.71
C TYR A 67 -2.70 6.16 27.32
N TRP A 68 -1.63 5.86 26.55
CA TRP A 68 -0.43 5.20 27.08
C TRP A 68 0.22 6.03 28.18
N GLY A 69 0.29 7.35 28.02
CA GLY A 69 0.75 8.26 29.08
C GLY A 69 -0.10 8.14 30.36
N LYS A 70 -1.42 8.06 30.23
CA LYS A 70 -2.34 7.86 31.38
C LYS A 70 -2.13 6.50 32.04
N LEU A 71 -1.95 5.45 31.23
CA LEU A 71 -1.71 4.09 31.75
C LEU A 71 -0.36 4.01 32.50
N LYS A 72 0.70 4.69 32.02
CA LYS A 72 1.97 4.78 32.76
C LYS A 72 1.82 5.48 34.11
N ASN A 73 1.00 6.51 34.17
CA ASN A 73 0.68 7.16 35.48
C ASN A 73 -0.04 6.21 36.42
N GLU A 74 -0.95 5.38 35.89
CA GLU A 74 -1.65 4.39 36.72
C GLU A 74 -0.73 3.24 37.15
N ILE A 75 0.25 2.86 36.30
CA ILE A 75 1.33 1.93 36.69
C ILE A 75 2.08 2.47 37.93
N ASN A 76 2.42 3.75 37.94
CA ASN A 76 3.07 4.38 39.09
C ASN A 76 2.15 4.40 40.31
N ASN A 77 0.86 4.65 40.11
CA ASN A 77 -0.12 4.56 41.20
C ASN A 77 -0.19 3.14 41.82
N VAL A 78 -0.15 2.10 40.99
CA VAL A 78 -0.09 0.69 41.47
C VAL A 78 1.17 0.45 42.28
N ARG A 79 2.32 0.97 41.88
CA ARG A 79 3.60 0.82 42.59
C ARG A 79 3.58 1.50 43.96
N GLU A 80 2.90 2.64 44.08
CA GLU A 80 2.83 3.43 45.31
C GLU A 80 1.72 2.98 46.25
N ASN A 81 0.55 2.66 45.74
CA ASN A 81 -0.69 2.47 46.51
C ASN A 81 -1.27 1.05 46.42
N GLY A 82 -0.70 0.18 45.62
CA GLY A 82 -1.15 -1.19 45.39
C GLY A 82 -2.28 -1.31 44.35
N VAL A 83 -2.49 -2.53 43.89
CA VAL A 83 -3.45 -2.86 42.81
C VAL A 83 -4.90 -2.65 43.25
N ASP A 84 -5.21 -2.89 44.51
CA ASP A 84 -6.58 -2.80 45.04
C ASP A 84 -7.16 -1.37 45.01
N ASN A 85 -6.29 -0.36 44.90
CA ASN A 85 -6.65 1.06 44.79
C ASN A 85 -6.43 1.64 43.40
N SER A 86 -6.46 0.80 42.38
CA SER A 86 -6.10 1.17 41.02
C SER A 86 -7.11 0.67 40.00
N ASP A 87 -7.34 1.48 38.96
CA ASP A 87 -8.17 1.13 37.82
C ASP A 87 -7.33 0.50 36.67
N ILE A 88 -6.11 0.00 36.96
CA ILE A 88 -5.15 -0.46 35.97
C ILE A 88 -5.70 -1.54 35.03
N VAL A 89 -6.56 -2.43 35.52
CA VAL A 89 -7.16 -3.50 34.74
C VAL A 89 -8.12 -2.93 33.70
N ASP A 90 -9.05 -2.08 34.12
CA ASP A 90 -10.02 -1.44 33.24
C ASP A 90 -9.32 -0.51 32.23
N MET A 91 -8.30 0.21 32.69
CA MET A 91 -7.47 1.05 31.81
C MET A 91 -6.68 0.22 30.77
N SER A 92 -6.19 -0.97 31.16
CA SER A 92 -5.51 -1.86 30.21
C SER A 92 -6.44 -2.37 29.12
N GLU A 93 -7.68 -2.69 29.45
CA GLU A 93 -8.70 -3.09 28.47
C GLU A 93 -9.07 -1.95 27.52
N MET A 94 -9.21 -0.73 28.04
CA MET A 94 -9.42 0.46 27.21
C MET A 94 -8.24 0.70 26.27
N TYR A 95 -7.02 0.62 26.77
CA TYR A 95 -5.82 0.74 25.94
C TYR A 95 -5.78 -0.31 24.86
N PHE A 96 -6.09 -1.57 25.20
CA PHE A 96 -6.15 -2.66 24.22
C PHE A 96 -7.13 -2.34 23.09
N SER A 97 -8.32 -1.84 23.43
CA SER A 97 -9.33 -1.42 22.44
C SER A 97 -8.81 -0.29 21.53
N LEU A 98 -8.12 0.70 22.09
CA LEU A 98 -7.52 1.80 21.31
C LEU A 98 -6.40 1.30 20.39
N ALA A 99 -5.53 0.43 20.88
CA ALA A 99 -4.48 -0.19 20.10
C ALA A 99 -5.04 -1.05 18.94
N ASP A 100 -6.10 -1.81 19.20
CA ASP A 100 -6.79 -2.61 18.20
C ASP A 100 -7.41 -1.74 17.08
N GLN A 101 -7.99 -0.60 17.43
CA GLN A 101 -8.49 0.38 16.46
C GLN A 101 -7.37 0.96 15.59
N THR A 102 -6.18 1.21 16.17
CA THR A 102 -5.00 1.68 15.42
C THR A 102 -4.52 0.62 14.44
N VAL A 103 -4.41 -0.64 14.87
CA VAL A 103 -4.04 -1.78 14.00
C VAL A 103 -5.03 -1.90 12.85
N SER A 104 -6.33 -1.93 13.16
CA SER A 104 -7.38 -2.04 12.14
C SER A 104 -7.39 -0.88 11.15
N ALA A 105 -7.04 0.33 11.57
CA ALA A 105 -6.90 1.47 10.66
C ALA A 105 -5.70 1.28 9.72
N ALA A 106 -4.56 0.78 10.23
CA ALA A 106 -3.39 0.49 9.43
C ALA A 106 -3.65 -0.63 8.40
N GLU A 107 -4.36 -1.68 8.79
CA GLU A 107 -4.77 -2.78 7.91
C GLU A 107 -5.66 -2.28 6.77
N ARG A 108 -6.73 -1.55 7.08
CA ARG A 108 -7.62 -0.97 6.05
C ARG A 108 -6.90 -0.07 5.07
N TYR A 109 -5.96 0.74 5.54
CA TYR A 109 -5.14 1.57 4.67
C TYR A 109 -4.27 0.73 3.73
N SER A 110 -3.64 -0.32 4.24
CA SER A 110 -2.83 -1.25 3.45
C SER A 110 -3.65 -2.01 2.41
N GLU A 111 -4.85 -2.48 2.78
CA GLU A 111 -5.80 -3.12 1.85
C GLU A 111 -6.24 -2.16 0.75
N GLY A 112 -6.58 -0.92 1.10
CA GLY A 112 -6.96 0.10 0.12
C GLY A 112 -5.84 0.44 -0.88
N ILE A 113 -4.57 0.41 -0.44
CA ILE A 113 -3.42 0.56 -1.35
C ILE A 113 -3.31 -0.65 -2.28
N ALA A 114 -3.44 -1.87 -1.75
CA ALA A 114 -3.37 -3.09 -2.55
C ALA A 114 -4.45 -3.12 -3.64
N ASP A 115 -5.69 -2.76 -3.31
CA ASP A 115 -6.80 -2.68 -4.26
C ASP A 115 -6.54 -1.65 -5.37
N ASN A 116 -5.98 -0.48 -5.03
CA ASN A 116 -5.59 0.53 -6.01
C ASN A 116 -4.48 0.04 -6.94
N ILE A 117 -3.51 -0.72 -6.44
CA ILE A 117 -2.44 -1.31 -7.26
C ILE A 117 -3.03 -2.29 -8.25
N HIS A 118 -3.90 -3.21 -7.83
CA HIS A 118 -4.57 -4.16 -8.71
C HIS A 118 -5.43 -3.48 -9.79
N PHE A 119 -6.08 -2.38 -9.44
CA PHE A 119 -6.84 -1.58 -10.40
C PHE A 119 -5.93 -0.97 -11.48
N ILE A 120 -4.79 -0.38 -11.09
CA ILE A 120 -3.79 0.18 -12.01
C ILE A 120 -3.19 -0.91 -12.90
N GLU A 121 -2.83 -2.07 -12.34
CA GLU A 121 -2.34 -3.22 -13.09
C GLU A 121 -3.35 -3.66 -14.17
N THR A 122 -4.62 -3.76 -13.80
CA THR A 122 -5.69 -4.14 -14.73
C THR A 122 -5.84 -3.15 -15.87
N ILE A 123 -5.85 -1.84 -15.59
CA ILE A 123 -5.91 -0.79 -16.62
C ILE A 123 -4.69 -0.89 -17.55
N THR A 124 -3.50 -1.09 -16.99
CA THR A 124 -2.26 -1.20 -17.77
C THR A 124 -2.32 -2.38 -18.74
N VAL A 125 -2.83 -3.53 -18.32
CA VAL A 125 -3.00 -4.71 -19.18
C VAL A 125 -3.98 -4.42 -20.32
N ILE A 126 -5.10 -3.76 -20.04
CA ILE A 126 -6.11 -3.37 -21.05
C ILE A 126 -5.51 -2.40 -22.07
N ASP A 127 -4.75 -1.41 -21.61
CA ASP A 127 -4.10 -0.41 -22.47
C ASP A 127 -3.06 -1.06 -23.39
N MET A 128 -2.21 -1.94 -22.85
CA MET A 128 -1.26 -2.72 -23.65
C MET A 128 -1.95 -3.59 -24.72
N ALA A 129 -3.05 -4.24 -24.38
CA ALA A 129 -3.82 -5.03 -25.32
C ALA A 129 -4.40 -4.16 -26.44
N GLY A 130 -4.90 -2.96 -26.12
CA GLY A 130 -5.38 -1.96 -27.06
C GLY A 130 -4.29 -1.50 -28.04
N LEU A 131 -3.10 -1.19 -27.52
CA LEU A 131 -1.96 -0.80 -28.35
C LEU A 131 -1.53 -1.90 -29.32
N LEU A 132 -1.47 -3.16 -28.86
CA LEU A 132 -1.16 -4.30 -29.72
C LEU A 132 -2.18 -4.46 -30.84
N LEU A 133 -3.46 -4.29 -30.54
CA LEU A 133 -4.53 -4.38 -31.53
C LEU A 133 -4.41 -3.26 -32.60
N LEU A 134 -4.09 -2.04 -32.19
CA LEU A 134 -3.82 -0.94 -33.12
C LEU A 134 -2.63 -1.24 -34.04
N ILE A 135 -1.54 -1.79 -33.52
CA ILE A 135 -0.37 -2.18 -34.30
C ILE A 135 -0.77 -3.24 -35.37
N ILE A 136 -1.55 -4.25 -34.98
CA ILE A 136 -2.02 -5.28 -35.91
C ILE A 136 -2.87 -4.66 -37.02
N ILE A 137 -3.80 -3.76 -36.69
CA ILE A 137 -4.64 -3.05 -37.64
C ILE A 137 -3.77 -2.26 -38.64
N GLN A 138 -2.77 -1.52 -38.15
CA GLN A 138 -1.86 -0.75 -38.98
C GLN A 138 -1.04 -1.65 -39.91
N MET A 139 -0.56 -2.79 -39.44
CA MET A 139 0.14 -3.77 -40.27
C MET A 139 -0.75 -4.32 -41.39
N ILE A 140 -1.99 -4.66 -41.09
CA ILE A 140 -2.95 -5.12 -42.07
C ILE A 140 -3.19 -4.04 -43.16
N GLN A 141 -3.43 -2.79 -42.71
CA GLN A 141 -3.61 -1.66 -43.62
C GLN A 141 -2.39 -1.44 -44.54
N ALA A 142 -1.17 -1.49 -43.98
CA ALA A 142 0.06 -1.38 -44.75
C ALA A 142 0.17 -2.48 -45.82
N ILE A 143 -0.14 -3.72 -45.46
CA ILE A 143 -0.13 -4.84 -46.42
C ILE A 143 -1.15 -4.61 -47.56
N ILE A 144 -2.36 -4.14 -47.23
CA ILE A 144 -3.41 -3.84 -48.21
C ILE A 144 -2.95 -2.74 -49.17
N ILE A 145 -2.35 -1.66 -48.64
CA ILE A 145 -1.84 -0.54 -49.45
C ILE A 145 -0.74 -1.01 -50.38
N VAL A 146 0.23 -1.78 -49.87
CA VAL A 146 1.32 -2.33 -50.71
C VAL A 146 0.77 -3.22 -51.82
N ARG A 147 -0.21 -4.08 -51.55
CA ARG A 147 -0.86 -4.92 -52.55
C ARG A 147 -1.58 -4.10 -53.62
N LYS A 148 -2.35 -3.07 -53.19
CA LYS A 148 -3.03 -2.15 -54.12
C LYS A 148 -2.05 -1.40 -55.02
N ASN A 149 -0.97 -0.87 -54.47
CA ASN A 149 0.05 -0.17 -55.23
C ASN A 149 0.68 -1.08 -56.28
N LYS A 150 1.01 -2.33 -55.93
CA LYS A 150 1.58 -3.31 -56.86
C LYS A 150 0.63 -3.65 -58.01
N VAL A 151 -0.68 -3.75 -57.73
CA VAL A 151 -1.69 -3.97 -58.78
C VAL A 151 -1.81 -2.73 -59.69
N LEU A 152 -1.81 -1.52 -59.11
CA LEU A 152 -1.84 -0.28 -59.90
C LEU A 152 -0.60 -0.09 -60.77
N GLU A 153 0.59 -0.43 -60.27
CA GLU A 153 1.81 -0.45 -61.07
C GLU A 153 1.69 -1.41 -62.27
N GLN A 154 1.21 -2.64 -62.01
CA GLN A 154 1.00 -3.61 -63.10
C GLN A 154 0.02 -3.11 -64.15
N GLN A 155 -1.07 -2.46 -63.74
CA GLN A 155 -2.06 -1.87 -64.67
C GLN A 155 -1.53 -0.65 -65.41
N ALA A 156 -0.66 0.15 -64.80
CA ALA A 156 -0.03 1.29 -65.46
C ALA A 156 1.00 0.91 -66.53
N TYR A 157 1.62 -0.27 -66.37
CA TYR A 157 2.63 -0.77 -67.33
C TYR A 157 2.04 -1.63 -68.45
N LEU A 158 0.78 -2.00 -68.41
CA LEU A 158 0.09 -2.77 -69.43
C LEU A 158 -0.97 -1.90 -70.07
N ASP A 159 -1.01 -1.94 -71.42
CA ASP A 159 -2.06 -1.31 -72.23
C ASP A 159 -3.38 -2.04 -71.99
N ALA A 160 -4.42 -1.28 -71.58
CA ALA A 160 -5.74 -1.81 -71.16
C ALA A 160 -6.49 -2.53 -72.33
N HIS A 161 -6.13 -2.29 -73.54
CA HIS A 161 -6.76 -2.86 -74.75
C HIS A 161 -6.03 -4.05 -75.35
N THR A 162 -4.72 -4.05 -75.22
CA THR A 162 -3.88 -5.05 -75.98
C THR A 162 -3.19 -6.02 -75.00
N GLY A 163 -3.12 -5.72 -73.70
CA GLY A 163 -2.38 -6.50 -72.71
C GLY A 163 -0.86 -6.48 -72.92
N LEU A 164 -0.35 -5.67 -73.81
CA LEU A 164 1.06 -5.50 -74.12
C LEU A 164 1.68 -4.42 -73.20
N PRO A 165 3.03 -4.44 -73.00
CA PRO A 165 3.72 -3.41 -72.25
C PRO A 165 3.48 -2.02 -72.84
N ASN A 166 3.04 -1.07 -71.97
CA ASN A 166 2.81 0.32 -72.38
C ASN A 166 4.15 1.00 -72.73
N LYS A 167 4.08 2.08 -73.52
CA LYS A 167 5.22 2.85 -74.07
C LYS A 167 6.22 3.28 -73.01
N SER A 168 5.73 3.57 -71.73
CA SER A 168 6.57 3.93 -70.58
C SER A 168 7.58 2.85 -70.21
N ARG A 169 7.35 1.56 -70.51
CA ARG A 169 8.28 0.45 -70.21
C ARG A 169 9.31 0.20 -71.31
N CYS A 170 9.15 0.83 -72.48
CA CYS A 170 10.08 0.68 -73.59
C CYS A 170 11.18 1.74 -73.59
N GLU A 171 11.09 2.74 -72.70
CA GLU A 171 12.05 3.85 -72.60
C GLU A 171 13.06 3.69 -71.45
N GLU A 172 12.98 2.62 -70.63
CA GLU A 172 13.97 2.22 -69.59
C GLU A 172 14.88 1.09 -70.20
#